data_ecbe8f40383ec05523422d7bc1419a1f
#
_entry.id   ecbe8f40383ec05523422d7bc1419a1f
#
_cell.length_a   1.000
_cell.length_b   1.000
_cell.length_c   1.000
_cell.angle_alpha   90.00
_cell.angle_beta   90.00
_cell.angle_gamma   90.00
#
_symmetry.space_group_name_H-M   'P 1'
#
loop_
_entity.id
_entity.type
_entity.pdbx_description
1 polymer ?
#
loop_
_entity_poly.entity_id
_entity_poly.type
_entity_poly.pdbx_seq_one_letter_code
_entity_poly.pdbx_strand_id
1 'polypeptide(L)'
;MREALLQEAMDGRVRCNACERRCTLIPGGFGWCRTRQNRGGKLVTLIYGSVSSLAANPIEKKPFYHFYPGTKALTAGSWSCNFGCPWCQNWDISKSPPPAKGDYLSPQRFIDSVERTGCQGTSISFNEPTLSLEWSVEVFRLAKQSGFYNTYVTNGYMTPEASSLLINSGLEAMNVDIKGDAPSVKKFCKMVDVDRVWAAAKLARSRGVHIEITTLVIPAVNDSDLVLHGIAERIAGELGREVPWHATSYFPAYHFTAPPTPMQTLERAWQIGKEAGLEFVYLGNVAGHRYDNTYCPACGTLLIRRLGFEVVEYRLDAGKCRQCGRSIPGVWGNR
;
A
#
# COMPACT_ATOMS: atom_id res chain seq x y z
N MET A 1 -8.13 -13.11 20.12
CA MET A 1 -6.99 -12.34 20.66
C MET A 1 -5.75 -13.22 20.60
N ARG A 2 -4.62 -12.62 20.28
CA ARG A 2 -3.33 -13.31 20.14
C ARG A 2 -2.21 -12.42 20.69
N GLU A 3 -1.13 -12.99 21.22
CA GLU A 3 0.07 -12.25 21.64
C GLU A 3 0.72 -11.61 20.41
N ALA A 4 1.13 -10.35 20.52
CA ALA A 4 1.76 -9.61 19.45
C ALA A 4 3.23 -10.02 19.27
N LEU A 5 3.69 -10.10 18.01
CA LEU A 5 5.04 -10.56 17.68
C LEU A 5 6.13 -9.54 18.03
N LEU A 6 5.87 -8.26 17.79
CA LEU A 6 6.85 -7.19 17.94
C LEU A 6 6.53 -6.36 19.19
N GLN A 7 6.97 -6.86 20.32
CA GLN A 7 6.82 -6.19 21.61
C GLN A 7 8.14 -6.18 22.39
N GLU A 8 8.29 -5.16 23.22
CA GLU A 8 9.42 -4.98 24.11
C GLU A 8 8.88 -4.70 25.52
N ALA A 9 9.27 -5.55 26.47
CA ALA A 9 8.93 -5.34 27.87
C ALA A 9 9.75 -4.16 28.43
N MET A 10 9.08 -3.25 29.10
CA MET A 10 9.68 -2.11 29.78
C MET A 10 9.14 -2.11 31.21
N ASP A 11 9.83 -1.51 32.15
CA ASP A 11 9.45 -1.49 33.58
C ASP A 11 7.95 -1.16 33.76
N GLY A 12 7.15 -2.16 34.08
CA GLY A 12 5.70 -2.11 34.22
C GLY A 12 4.89 -1.74 32.99
N ARG A 13 5.52 -1.61 31.80
CA ARG A 13 4.91 -1.22 30.52
C ARG A 13 5.31 -2.16 29.39
N VAL A 14 4.67 -2.03 28.25
CA VAL A 14 5.04 -2.75 27.02
C VAL A 14 5.09 -1.77 25.85
N ARG A 15 6.19 -1.79 25.10
CA ARG A 15 6.31 -1.04 23.83
C ARG A 15 5.85 -1.90 22.66
N CYS A 16 5.04 -1.33 21.80
CA CYS A 16 4.65 -1.92 20.52
C CYS A 16 5.62 -1.48 19.43
N ASN A 17 6.28 -2.42 18.77
CA ASN A 17 7.25 -2.16 17.70
C ASN A 17 6.72 -2.58 16.31
N ALA A 18 5.40 -2.65 16.09
CA ALA A 18 4.83 -2.98 14.79
C ALA A 18 4.87 -1.77 13.82
N CYS A 19 4.60 -0.56 14.29
CA CYS A 19 4.64 0.66 13.49
C CYS A 19 5.42 1.78 14.18
N GLU A 20 5.80 2.81 13.44
CA GLU A 20 6.65 3.91 13.92
C GLU A 20 5.95 4.86 14.92
N ARG A 21 4.70 4.57 15.28
CA ARG A 21 4.09 5.15 16.48
C ARG A 21 4.77 4.69 17.77
N ARG A 22 5.37 3.50 17.78
CA ARG A 22 6.12 2.90 18.90
C ARG A 22 5.47 3.14 20.26
N CYS A 23 4.15 2.89 20.34
CA CYS A 23 3.34 3.17 21.50
C CYS A 23 3.87 2.42 22.74
N THR A 24 4.10 3.13 23.84
CA THR A 24 4.41 2.53 25.16
C THR A 24 3.13 2.49 25.99
N LEU A 25 2.69 1.30 26.37
CA LEU A 25 1.39 1.05 27.00
C LEU A 25 1.55 0.64 28.45
N ILE A 26 0.85 1.33 29.33
CA ILE A 26 0.65 0.92 30.73
C ILE A 26 -0.28 -0.33 30.78
N PRO A 27 -0.32 -1.08 31.89
CA PRO A 27 -1.27 -2.18 32.05
C PRO A 27 -2.72 -1.76 31.73
N GLY A 28 -3.42 -2.54 30.91
CA GLY A 28 -4.76 -2.23 30.41
C GLY A 28 -4.82 -1.20 29.29
N GLY A 29 -3.73 -0.46 29.03
CA GLY A 29 -3.67 0.61 28.02
C GLY A 29 -3.72 0.09 26.59
N PHE A 30 -4.21 0.96 25.68
CA PHE A 30 -4.31 0.67 24.24
C PHE A 30 -3.28 1.49 23.44
N GLY A 31 -2.77 0.92 22.36
CA GLY A 31 -2.04 1.65 21.33
C GLY A 31 -2.91 2.72 20.66
N TRP A 32 -2.28 3.69 19.99
CA TRP A 32 -2.97 4.75 19.25
C TRP A 32 -4.00 4.20 18.25
N CYS A 33 -3.68 3.10 17.60
CA CYS A 33 -4.58 2.40 16.67
C CYS A 33 -5.75 1.67 17.34
N ARG A 34 -5.75 1.51 18.67
CA ARG A 34 -6.75 0.80 19.48
C ARG A 34 -6.94 -0.69 19.11
N THR A 35 -6.05 -1.25 18.30
CA THR A 35 -6.06 -2.69 17.93
C THR A 35 -5.08 -3.53 18.75
N ARG A 36 -4.29 -2.87 19.61
CA ARG A 36 -3.29 -3.51 20.49
C ARG A 36 -3.47 -3.02 21.90
N GLN A 37 -3.35 -3.95 22.85
CA GLN A 37 -3.57 -3.68 24.28
C GLN A 37 -2.48 -4.37 25.12
N ASN A 38 -2.02 -3.70 26.19
CA ASN A 38 -1.22 -4.35 27.22
C ASN A 38 -2.13 -5.13 28.17
N ARG A 39 -1.99 -6.45 28.20
CA ARG A 39 -2.71 -7.35 29.11
C ARG A 39 -1.71 -8.12 29.96
N GLY A 40 -1.64 -7.77 31.24
CA GLY A 40 -0.76 -8.45 32.18
C GLY A 40 0.72 -8.39 31.81
N GLY A 41 1.21 -7.28 31.27
CA GLY A 41 2.61 -7.11 30.86
C GLY A 41 2.94 -7.65 29.47
N LYS A 42 1.95 -8.18 28.74
CA LYS A 42 2.10 -8.65 27.37
C LYS A 42 1.26 -7.83 26.41
N LEU A 43 1.79 -7.55 25.24
CA LEU A 43 1.03 -6.92 24.15
C LEU A 43 0.19 -7.96 23.43
N VAL A 44 -1.10 -7.70 23.28
CA VAL A 44 -2.01 -8.55 22.51
C VAL A 44 -2.61 -7.79 21.33
N THR A 45 -2.76 -8.46 20.20
CA THR A 45 -3.57 -7.96 19.07
C THR A 45 -5.02 -8.37 19.25
N LEU A 46 -5.92 -7.42 19.00
CA LEU A 46 -7.37 -7.60 19.13
C LEU A 46 -8.03 -7.95 17.78
N ILE A 47 -7.29 -7.81 16.68
CA ILE A 47 -7.82 -7.96 15.30
C ILE A 47 -7.26 -9.16 14.56
N TYR A 48 -6.59 -10.10 15.23
CA TYR A 48 -6.07 -11.29 14.57
C TYR A 48 -7.21 -12.08 13.90
N GLY A 49 -7.18 -12.17 12.56
CA GLY A 49 -8.22 -12.81 11.77
C GLY A 49 -9.56 -12.08 11.72
N SER A 50 -9.66 -10.87 12.29
CA SER A 50 -10.86 -10.05 12.21
C SER A 50 -10.86 -9.26 10.90
N VAL A 51 -11.60 -9.75 9.92
CA VAL A 51 -11.66 -9.19 8.56
C VAL A 51 -12.90 -8.31 8.42
N SER A 52 -12.70 -7.06 7.98
CA SER A 52 -13.78 -6.10 7.71
C SER A 52 -14.31 -6.20 6.29
N SER A 53 -13.46 -6.62 5.37
CA SER A 53 -13.76 -6.64 3.94
C SER A 53 -13.00 -7.78 3.25
N LEU A 54 -13.67 -8.46 2.33
CA LEU A 54 -13.09 -9.54 1.52
C LEU A 54 -13.60 -9.43 0.08
N ALA A 55 -12.70 -9.29 -0.89
CA ALA A 55 -13.08 -9.18 -2.29
C ALA A 55 -11.97 -9.65 -3.24
N ALA A 56 -12.33 -10.41 -4.29
CA ALA A 56 -11.43 -10.66 -5.41
C ALA A 56 -11.35 -9.41 -6.29
N ASN A 57 -10.16 -8.84 -6.44
CA ASN A 57 -9.96 -7.61 -7.20
C ASN A 57 -8.87 -7.78 -8.25
N PRO A 58 -8.97 -7.12 -9.42
CA PRO A 58 -7.83 -6.93 -10.30
C PRO A 58 -6.66 -6.31 -9.55
N ILE A 59 -5.44 -6.75 -9.87
CA ILE A 59 -4.23 -6.24 -9.21
C ILE A 59 -4.04 -4.74 -9.49
N GLU A 60 -4.53 -4.24 -10.62
CA GLU A 60 -4.54 -2.84 -10.99
C GLU A 60 -5.35 -1.96 -10.01
N LYS A 61 -6.40 -2.52 -9.39
CA LYS A 61 -7.16 -1.82 -8.33
C LYS A 61 -6.36 -1.64 -7.05
N LYS A 62 -5.23 -2.37 -6.92
CA LYS A 62 -4.27 -2.26 -5.82
C LYS A 62 -3.06 -1.37 -6.19
N PRO A 63 -3.21 -0.44 -7.08
CA PRO A 63 -2.33 0.26 -8.01
C PRO A 63 -0.98 -0.45 -8.21
N PHE A 64 -1.03 -1.71 -8.68
CA PHE A 64 0.14 -2.42 -9.16
C PHE A 64 0.02 -2.57 -10.68
N TYR A 65 0.82 -1.76 -11.41
CA TYR A 65 0.82 -1.73 -12.86
C TYR A 65 2.01 -2.46 -13.47
N HIS A 66 3.05 -2.69 -12.67
CA HIS A 66 4.27 -3.40 -13.04
C HIS A 66 4.47 -4.71 -12.24
N PHE A 67 3.40 -5.22 -11.62
CA PHE A 67 3.44 -6.46 -10.85
C PHE A 67 2.29 -7.36 -11.27
N TYR A 68 2.59 -8.40 -12.06
CA TYR A 68 1.63 -9.36 -12.62
C TYR A 68 0.34 -8.74 -13.17
N PRO A 69 0.42 -7.77 -14.13
CA PRO A 69 -0.76 -7.08 -14.64
C PRO A 69 -1.76 -8.04 -15.26
N GLY A 70 -3.06 -7.75 -15.03
CA GLY A 70 -4.18 -8.58 -15.47
C GLY A 70 -4.53 -9.74 -14.54
N THR A 71 -3.77 -9.96 -13.46
CA THR A 71 -4.10 -10.97 -12.45
C THR A 71 -5.10 -10.46 -11.42
N LYS A 72 -5.63 -11.37 -10.60
CA LYS A 72 -6.54 -11.03 -9.47
C LYS A 72 -5.90 -11.40 -8.15
N ALA A 73 -6.07 -10.53 -7.15
CA ALA A 73 -5.71 -10.79 -5.77
C ALA A 73 -6.96 -10.88 -4.89
N LEU A 74 -7.03 -11.90 -4.03
CA LEU A 74 -8.02 -11.89 -2.95
C LEU A 74 -7.58 -10.86 -1.92
N THR A 75 -8.37 -9.80 -1.79
CA THR A 75 -8.07 -8.67 -0.92
C THR A 75 -8.79 -8.80 0.39
N ALA A 76 -8.07 -8.68 1.50
CA ALA A 76 -8.61 -8.60 2.84
C ALA A 76 -8.32 -7.24 3.49
N GLY A 77 -9.32 -6.67 4.13
CA GLY A 77 -9.19 -5.53 5.03
C GLY A 77 -9.46 -5.93 6.48
N SER A 78 -9.02 -5.12 7.41
CA SER A 78 -9.29 -5.26 8.82
C SER A 78 -9.78 -3.94 9.41
N TRP A 79 -9.52 -3.65 10.66
CA TRP A 79 -10.09 -2.51 11.39
C TRP A 79 -9.02 -1.52 11.80
N SER A 80 -9.41 -0.24 11.87
CA SER A 80 -8.59 0.87 12.31
C SER A 80 -7.40 1.21 11.38
N CYS A 81 -6.66 2.26 11.73
CA CYS A 81 -5.47 2.72 11.04
C CYS A 81 -4.54 3.42 12.04
N ASN A 82 -3.23 3.44 11.77
CA ASN A 82 -2.26 4.21 12.53
C ASN A 82 -2.13 5.68 12.03
N PHE A 83 -2.91 6.08 11.00
CA PHE A 83 -3.04 7.46 10.52
C PHE A 83 -4.42 8.05 10.83
N GLY A 84 -4.47 9.40 10.95
CA GLY A 84 -5.69 10.14 11.22
C GLY A 84 -6.23 10.96 10.04
N CYS A 85 -5.98 10.54 8.79
CA CYS A 85 -6.33 11.31 7.58
C CYS A 85 -7.82 11.70 7.56
N PRO A 86 -8.16 13.00 7.41
CA PRO A 86 -9.56 13.44 7.39
C PRO A 86 -10.29 13.13 6.07
N TRP A 87 -9.56 12.76 5.01
CA TRP A 87 -10.08 12.39 3.69
C TRP A 87 -10.15 10.88 3.44
N CYS A 88 -10.13 10.06 4.48
CA CYS A 88 -10.06 8.62 4.32
C CYS A 88 -11.30 8.08 3.60
N GLN A 89 -11.12 7.47 2.42
CA GLN A 89 -12.21 6.87 1.65
C GLN A 89 -12.77 5.59 2.29
N ASN A 90 -11.94 4.90 3.10
CA ASN A 90 -12.31 3.72 3.87
C ASN A 90 -12.51 4.07 5.36
N TRP A 91 -13.09 5.23 5.64
CA TRP A 91 -13.21 5.73 7.03
C TRP A 91 -14.10 4.85 7.90
N ASP A 92 -15.10 4.21 7.32
CA ASP A 92 -16.03 3.30 7.98
C ASP A 92 -15.33 2.14 8.71
N ILE A 93 -14.25 1.61 8.13
CA ILE A 93 -13.42 0.56 8.74
C ILE A 93 -12.14 1.13 9.38
N SER A 94 -11.51 2.13 8.76
CA SER A 94 -10.22 2.70 9.22
C SER A 94 -10.35 3.57 10.47
N LYS A 95 -11.54 4.11 10.76
CA LYS A 95 -11.79 4.97 11.94
C LYS A 95 -12.65 4.27 12.99
N SER A 96 -13.09 3.06 12.70
CA SER A 96 -13.87 2.24 13.62
C SER A 96 -12.97 1.36 14.49
N PRO A 97 -13.29 1.18 15.78
CA PRO A 97 -12.64 0.18 16.59
C PRO A 97 -13.00 -1.22 16.09
N PRO A 98 -12.18 -2.24 16.37
CA PRO A 98 -12.53 -3.61 16.05
C PRO A 98 -13.84 -4.00 16.77
N PRO A 99 -14.73 -4.76 16.12
CA PRO A 99 -15.96 -5.21 16.75
C PRO A 99 -15.66 -6.14 17.94
N ALA A 100 -16.48 -6.06 18.99
CA ALA A 100 -16.31 -6.91 20.17
C ALA A 100 -16.49 -8.41 19.86
N LYS A 101 -17.36 -8.72 18.89
CA LYS A 101 -17.54 -10.04 18.28
C LYS A 101 -17.50 -9.83 16.77
N GLY A 102 -16.54 -10.43 16.10
CA GLY A 102 -16.39 -10.40 14.66
C GLY A 102 -16.12 -11.81 14.13
N ASP A 103 -16.40 -12.02 12.86
CA ASP A 103 -16.07 -13.26 12.19
C ASP A 103 -14.56 -13.42 12.13
N TYR A 104 -14.11 -14.58 12.58
CA TYR A 104 -12.72 -14.96 12.53
C TYR A 104 -12.43 -15.69 11.22
N LEU A 105 -11.55 -15.14 10.42
CA LEU A 105 -11.00 -15.79 9.23
C LEU A 105 -9.58 -16.29 9.51
N SER A 106 -9.42 -17.61 9.63
CA SER A 106 -8.09 -18.18 9.80
C SER A 106 -7.22 -17.99 8.55
N PRO A 107 -5.89 -17.88 8.68
CA PRO A 107 -5.00 -17.81 7.53
C PRO A 107 -5.26 -18.95 6.51
N GLN A 108 -5.46 -20.18 6.96
CA GLN A 108 -5.74 -21.31 6.06
C GLN A 108 -7.05 -21.09 5.29
N ARG A 109 -8.16 -20.75 5.96
CA ARG A 109 -9.44 -20.48 5.28
C ARG A 109 -9.36 -19.32 4.29
N PHE A 110 -8.48 -18.35 4.55
CA PHE A 110 -8.23 -17.26 3.60
C PHE A 110 -7.52 -17.81 2.35
N ILE A 111 -6.50 -18.65 2.49
CA ILE A 111 -5.80 -19.27 1.35
C ILE A 111 -6.74 -20.20 0.56
N ASP A 112 -7.54 -21.02 1.23
CA ASP A 112 -8.58 -21.82 0.58
C ASP A 112 -9.56 -20.95 -0.25
N SER A 113 -9.79 -19.71 0.21
CA SER A 113 -10.63 -18.75 -0.52
C SER A 113 -9.89 -18.12 -1.71
N VAL A 114 -8.57 -17.89 -1.63
CA VAL A 114 -7.75 -17.48 -2.78
C VAL A 114 -7.88 -18.48 -3.91
N GLU A 115 -7.70 -19.76 -3.61
CA GLU A 115 -7.82 -20.85 -4.57
C GLU A 115 -9.23 -20.95 -5.16
N ARG A 116 -10.26 -20.98 -4.31
CA ARG A 116 -11.67 -21.08 -4.73
C ARG A 116 -12.13 -19.92 -5.62
N THR A 117 -11.59 -18.73 -5.43
CA THR A 117 -11.93 -17.54 -6.23
C THR A 117 -11.11 -17.41 -7.49
N GLY A 118 -10.17 -18.32 -7.76
CA GLY A 118 -9.27 -18.26 -8.90
C GLY A 118 -8.33 -17.04 -8.88
N CYS A 119 -8.03 -16.53 -7.69
CA CYS A 119 -7.04 -15.46 -7.54
C CYS A 119 -5.62 -16.02 -7.60
N GLN A 120 -4.68 -15.24 -8.17
CA GLN A 120 -3.27 -15.62 -8.29
C GLN A 120 -2.45 -15.18 -7.08
N GLY A 121 -3.04 -14.44 -6.16
CA GLY A 121 -2.34 -13.98 -4.96
C GLY A 121 -3.24 -13.31 -3.94
N THR A 122 -2.59 -12.77 -2.93
CA THR A 122 -3.20 -12.08 -1.80
C THR A 122 -2.89 -10.60 -1.82
N SER A 123 -3.82 -9.78 -1.31
CA SER A 123 -3.56 -8.37 -1.02
C SER A 123 -4.16 -8.00 0.33
N ILE A 124 -3.35 -7.56 1.27
CA ILE A 124 -3.86 -7.01 2.52
C ILE A 124 -3.88 -5.48 2.37
N SER A 125 -5.08 -4.88 2.51
CA SER A 125 -5.32 -3.52 2.04
C SER A 125 -6.55 -2.89 2.70
N PHE A 126 -7.12 -1.82 2.14
CA PHE A 126 -8.27 -1.03 2.57
C PHE A 126 -8.01 -0.14 3.79
N ASN A 127 -7.67 -0.71 4.95
CA ASN A 127 -7.13 0.00 6.09
C ASN A 127 -5.59 -0.11 6.13
N GLU A 128 -4.94 0.15 7.25
CA GLU A 128 -3.49 -0.07 7.35
C GLU A 128 -3.18 -1.54 7.69
N PRO A 129 -2.59 -2.31 6.74
CA PRO A 129 -2.34 -3.73 6.92
C PRO A 129 -1.29 -4.07 7.98
N THR A 130 -0.37 -3.14 8.31
CA THR A 130 0.62 -3.35 9.40
C THR A 130 -0.03 -3.65 10.75
N LEU A 131 -1.29 -3.22 10.97
CA LEU A 131 -2.01 -3.51 12.20
C LEU A 131 -2.38 -5.00 12.32
N SER A 132 -2.52 -5.70 11.20
CA SER A 132 -2.82 -7.14 11.09
C SER A 132 -1.56 -8.00 10.96
N LEU A 133 -0.39 -7.50 11.40
CA LEU A 133 0.94 -8.10 11.20
C LEU A 133 0.97 -9.61 11.46
N GLU A 134 0.48 -10.04 12.60
CA GLU A 134 0.53 -11.44 13.03
C GLU A 134 -0.24 -12.37 12.09
N TRP A 135 -1.40 -11.92 11.62
CA TRP A 135 -2.24 -12.64 10.67
C TRP A 135 -1.60 -12.64 9.28
N SER A 136 -1.10 -11.50 8.84
CA SER A 136 -0.43 -11.35 7.53
C SER A 136 0.80 -12.23 7.40
N VAL A 137 1.61 -12.35 8.47
CA VAL A 137 2.80 -13.22 8.51
C VAL A 137 2.43 -14.69 8.25
N GLU A 138 1.34 -15.18 8.83
CA GLU A 138 0.89 -16.55 8.60
C GLU A 138 0.26 -16.73 7.21
N VAL A 139 -0.56 -15.78 6.78
CA VAL A 139 -1.12 -15.77 5.41
C VAL A 139 0.00 -15.82 4.37
N PHE A 140 1.02 -14.98 4.50
CA PHE A 140 2.09 -14.91 3.51
C PHE A 140 2.92 -16.18 3.42
N ARG A 141 3.17 -16.83 4.55
CA ARG A 141 3.85 -18.14 4.57
C ARG A 141 3.05 -19.22 3.84
N LEU A 142 1.75 -19.31 4.15
CA LEU A 142 0.85 -20.26 3.51
C LEU A 142 0.67 -19.97 2.01
N ALA A 143 0.44 -18.70 1.64
CA ALA A 143 0.33 -18.28 0.25
C ALA A 143 1.56 -18.65 -0.57
N LYS A 144 2.76 -18.38 -0.03
CA LYS A 144 4.03 -18.73 -0.67
C LYS A 144 4.18 -20.24 -0.88
N GLN A 145 3.76 -21.06 0.11
CA GLN A 145 3.77 -22.53 -0.01
C GLN A 145 2.81 -23.04 -1.09
N SER A 146 1.71 -22.32 -1.31
CA SER A 146 0.70 -22.63 -2.33
C SER A 146 0.99 -21.98 -3.70
N GLY A 147 2.12 -21.28 -3.87
CA GLY A 147 2.49 -20.62 -5.12
C GLY A 147 1.78 -19.29 -5.38
N PHE A 148 1.07 -18.71 -4.43
CA PHE A 148 0.40 -17.41 -4.55
C PHE A 148 1.34 -16.27 -4.18
N TYR A 149 1.25 -15.13 -4.90
CA TYR A 149 1.98 -13.93 -4.53
C TYR A 149 1.33 -13.18 -3.35
N ASN A 150 2.09 -12.35 -2.66
CA ASN A 150 1.65 -11.58 -1.52
C ASN A 150 1.92 -10.08 -1.71
N THR A 151 0.89 -9.25 -1.51
CA THR A 151 1.01 -7.80 -1.65
C THR A 151 0.43 -7.03 -0.47
N TYR A 152 0.99 -5.84 -0.22
CA TYR A 152 0.44 -4.82 0.68
C TYR A 152 0.11 -3.54 -0.09
N VAL A 153 -1.04 -2.93 0.24
CA VAL A 153 -1.30 -1.50 -0.02
C VAL A 153 -1.31 -0.80 1.33
N THR A 154 -0.32 0.03 1.59
CA THR A 154 0.01 0.50 2.93
C THR A 154 0.39 1.97 2.95
N ASN A 155 0.19 2.64 4.08
CA ASN A 155 0.74 3.97 4.31
C ASN A 155 2.25 3.93 4.66
N GLY A 156 2.86 2.75 4.69
CA GLY A 156 4.30 2.57 4.88
C GLY A 156 4.86 2.91 6.26
N TYR A 157 4.02 3.28 7.24
CA TYR A 157 4.49 3.69 8.57
C TYR A 157 4.79 2.50 9.49
N MET A 158 5.38 1.46 8.92
CA MET A 158 5.84 0.26 9.63
C MET A 158 7.29 0.39 10.07
N THR A 159 7.65 -0.31 11.13
CA THR A 159 9.04 -0.33 11.60
C THR A 159 9.92 -1.20 10.71
N PRO A 160 11.26 -1.03 10.72
CA PRO A 160 12.19 -1.93 10.04
C PRO A 160 12.03 -3.39 10.47
N GLU A 161 11.69 -3.62 11.75
CA GLU A 161 11.45 -4.95 12.30
C GLU A 161 10.20 -5.59 11.68
N ALA A 162 9.10 -4.81 11.54
CA ALA A 162 7.87 -5.28 10.90
C ALA A 162 8.09 -5.53 9.40
N SER A 163 8.75 -4.62 8.69
CA SER A 163 9.13 -4.78 7.28
C SER A 163 9.92 -6.06 7.08
N SER A 164 10.97 -6.29 7.88
CA SER A 164 11.83 -7.47 7.77
C SER A 164 11.04 -8.77 8.03
N LEU A 165 10.15 -8.77 9.02
CA LEU A 165 9.32 -9.92 9.34
C LEU A 165 8.36 -10.27 8.18
N LEU A 166 7.70 -9.28 7.59
CA LEU A 166 6.79 -9.45 6.45
C LEU A 166 7.53 -9.97 5.21
N ILE A 167 8.68 -9.36 4.87
CA ILE A 167 9.52 -9.76 3.74
C ILE A 167 9.99 -11.20 3.90
N ASN A 168 10.50 -11.56 5.07
CA ASN A 168 10.95 -12.92 5.37
C ASN A 168 9.79 -13.94 5.34
N SER A 169 8.56 -13.47 5.53
CA SER A 169 7.36 -14.31 5.46
C SER A 169 6.79 -14.46 4.06
N GLY A 170 7.30 -13.70 3.07
CA GLY A 170 6.92 -13.85 1.67
C GLY A 170 6.19 -12.64 1.06
N LEU A 171 6.30 -11.44 1.63
CA LEU A 171 5.83 -10.21 0.98
C LEU A 171 6.64 -9.94 -0.28
N GLU A 172 5.98 -9.85 -1.45
CA GLU A 172 6.63 -9.69 -2.76
C GLU A 172 6.47 -8.28 -3.34
N ALA A 173 5.35 -7.61 -3.04
CA ALA A 173 5.13 -6.25 -3.54
C ALA A 173 4.42 -5.35 -2.52
N MET A 174 4.79 -4.06 -2.53
CA MET A 174 4.15 -3.02 -1.74
C MET A 174 3.77 -1.83 -2.63
N ASN A 175 2.51 -1.43 -2.57
CA ASN A 175 2.13 -0.09 -2.99
C ASN A 175 2.12 0.81 -1.76
N VAL A 176 2.96 1.85 -1.78
CA VAL A 176 3.16 2.74 -0.62
C VAL A 176 2.53 4.11 -0.87
N ASP A 177 1.63 4.50 0.00
CA ASP A 177 0.96 5.80 -0.04
C ASP A 177 1.85 6.93 0.50
N ILE A 178 2.40 7.77 -0.36
CA ILE A 178 3.04 9.04 0.00
C ILE A 178 1.98 10.14 -0.02
N LYS A 179 1.59 10.62 1.16
CA LYS A 179 0.43 11.50 1.32
C LYS A 179 0.76 13.00 1.26
N GLY A 180 2.02 13.35 1.00
CA GLY A 180 2.49 14.73 0.89
C GLY A 180 3.87 14.92 1.51
N ASP A 181 4.25 16.18 1.67
CA ASP A 181 5.46 16.61 2.35
C ASP A 181 5.35 16.51 3.90
N ALA A 182 6.45 16.75 4.60
CA ALA A 182 6.49 16.64 6.06
C ALA A 182 5.47 17.56 6.78
N PRO A 183 5.27 18.84 6.41
CA PRO A 183 4.26 19.70 7.01
C PRO A 183 2.84 19.16 6.82
N SER A 184 2.47 18.77 5.60
CA SER A 184 1.13 18.25 5.27
C SER A 184 0.83 16.95 6.00
N VAL A 185 1.76 15.99 5.97
CA VAL A 185 1.58 14.69 6.62
C VAL A 185 1.53 14.84 8.14
N LYS A 186 2.38 15.69 8.73
CA LYS A 186 2.35 15.97 10.17
C LYS A 186 1.01 16.58 10.60
N LYS A 187 0.50 17.54 9.85
CA LYS A 187 -0.76 18.24 10.13
C LYS A 187 -1.96 17.32 9.98
N PHE A 188 -2.10 16.70 8.84
CA PHE A 188 -3.33 16.01 8.45
C PHE A 188 -3.36 14.52 8.84
N CYS A 189 -2.21 13.84 8.85
CA CYS A 189 -2.14 12.42 9.22
C CYS A 189 -1.88 12.18 10.72
N LYS A 190 -1.96 13.26 11.54
CA LYS A 190 -1.79 13.24 13.00
C LYS A 190 -0.36 12.89 13.44
N MET A 191 0.54 13.86 13.28
CA MET A 191 1.92 13.79 13.77
C MET A 191 2.76 12.63 13.19
N VAL A 192 2.49 12.26 11.95
CA VAL A 192 3.28 11.27 11.23
C VAL A 192 4.60 11.89 10.76
N ASP A 193 5.68 11.16 10.91
CA ASP A 193 6.99 11.46 10.32
C ASP A 193 7.07 10.76 8.94
N VAL A 194 6.99 11.55 7.86
CA VAL A 194 6.98 11.03 6.49
C VAL A 194 8.31 10.34 6.12
N ASP A 195 9.43 10.72 6.73
CA ASP A 195 10.72 10.11 6.42
C ASP A 195 10.79 8.64 6.87
N ARG A 196 10.00 8.25 7.87
CA ARG A 196 9.82 6.85 8.25
C ARG A 196 9.10 6.05 7.17
N VAL A 197 8.15 6.67 6.46
CA VAL A 197 7.47 6.04 5.32
C VAL A 197 8.45 5.78 4.18
N TRP A 198 9.25 6.79 3.83
CA TRP A 198 10.31 6.64 2.82
C TRP A 198 11.35 5.59 3.21
N ALA A 199 11.77 5.57 4.46
CA ALA A 199 12.72 4.57 4.97
C ALA A 199 12.18 3.14 4.83
N ALA A 200 10.88 2.92 5.10
CA ALA A 200 10.25 1.61 4.92
C ALA A 200 10.19 1.18 3.44
N ALA A 201 9.85 2.10 2.52
CA ALA A 201 9.86 1.84 1.09
C ALA A 201 11.28 1.50 0.58
N LYS A 202 12.30 2.25 1.01
CA LYS A 202 13.71 2.00 0.68
C LYS A 202 14.19 0.65 1.18
N LEU A 203 13.89 0.32 2.44
CA LEU A 203 14.24 -0.97 3.03
C LEU A 203 13.61 -2.12 2.25
N ALA A 204 12.31 -2.05 1.96
CA ALA A 204 11.61 -3.09 1.22
C ALA A 204 12.21 -3.28 -0.19
N ARG A 205 12.46 -2.17 -0.91
CA ARG A 205 13.10 -2.19 -2.22
C ARG A 205 14.50 -2.81 -2.18
N SER A 206 15.34 -2.41 -1.21
CA SER A 206 16.71 -2.95 -1.06
C SER A 206 16.74 -4.46 -0.76
N ARG A 207 15.61 -4.99 -0.29
CA ARG A 207 15.39 -6.41 0.00
C ARG A 207 14.67 -7.15 -1.14
N GLY A 208 14.53 -6.52 -2.32
CA GLY A 208 13.96 -7.13 -3.53
C GLY A 208 12.43 -7.14 -3.60
N VAL A 209 11.73 -6.42 -2.72
CA VAL A 209 10.28 -6.23 -2.82
C VAL A 209 9.98 -5.26 -3.96
N HIS A 210 9.03 -5.60 -4.82
CA HIS A 210 8.53 -4.68 -5.85
C HIS A 210 7.80 -3.51 -5.20
N ILE A 211 8.16 -2.28 -5.58
CA ILE A 211 7.58 -1.06 -5.01
C ILE A 211 6.90 -0.25 -6.11
N GLU A 212 5.67 0.17 -5.84
CA GLU A 212 5.00 1.24 -6.56
C GLU A 212 4.53 2.31 -5.55
N ILE A 213 4.57 3.57 -5.94
CA ILE A 213 4.21 4.70 -5.07
C ILE A 213 2.87 5.27 -5.51
N THR A 214 1.97 5.49 -4.56
CA THR A 214 0.71 6.19 -4.82
C THR A 214 0.67 7.51 -4.03
N THR A 215 0.21 8.56 -4.70
CA THR A 215 -0.10 9.85 -4.08
C THR A 215 -1.53 10.24 -4.43
N LEU A 216 -2.41 10.25 -3.44
CA LEU A 216 -3.72 10.88 -3.59
C LEU A 216 -3.48 12.40 -3.60
N VAL A 217 -3.66 13.01 -4.77
CA VAL A 217 -3.44 14.46 -4.96
C VAL A 217 -4.66 15.22 -4.46
N ILE A 218 -4.48 16.04 -3.42
CA ILE A 218 -5.59 16.65 -2.69
C ILE A 218 -5.46 18.16 -2.76
N PRO A 219 -6.47 18.90 -3.30
CA PRO A 219 -6.47 20.34 -3.38
C PRO A 219 -6.18 21.02 -2.03
N ALA A 220 -5.27 22.00 -2.07
CA ALA A 220 -4.81 22.77 -0.91
C ALA A 220 -4.11 21.95 0.20
N VAL A 221 -3.71 20.71 -0.08
CA VAL A 221 -2.96 19.86 0.86
C VAL A 221 -1.59 19.51 0.31
N ASN A 222 -1.54 18.84 -0.85
CA ASN A 222 -0.32 18.32 -1.44
C ASN A 222 -0.26 18.50 -2.96
N ASP A 223 -1.12 19.36 -3.52
CA ASP A 223 -1.29 19.58 -4.97
C ASP A 223 -0.41 20.73 -5.53
N SER A 224 0.39 21.39 -4.70
CA SER A 224 1.32 22.42 -5.18
C SER A 224 2.49 21.79 -5.94
N ASP A 225 3.00 22.51 -6.95
CA ASP A 225 4.17 22.09 -7.73
C ASP A 225 5.36 21.73 -6.83
N LEU A 226 5.61 22.52 -5.79
CA LEU A 226 6.71 22.29 -4.85
C LEU A 226 6.59 20.91 -4.16
N VAL A 227 5.39 20.54 -3.69
CA VAL A 227 5.16 19.26 -3.01
C VAL A 227 5.25 18.11 -4.00
N LEU A 228 4.66 18.27 -5.20
CA LEU A 228 4.68 17.23 -6.23
C LEU A 228 6.10 16.98 -6.77
N HIS A 229 6.90 18.05 -7.00
CA HIS A 229 8.33 17.94 -7.35
C HIS A 229 9.10 17.21 -6.24
N GLY A 230 8.92 17.61 -4.98
CA GLY A 230 9.60 16.97 -3.86
C GLY A 230 9.31 15.47 -3.76
N ILE A 231 8.07 15.04 -4.04
CA ILE A 231 7.70 13.61 -4.09
C ILE A 231 8.39 12.93 -5.29
N ALA A 232 8.28 13.50 -6.48
CA ALA A 232 8.83 12.90 -7.70
C ALA A 232 10.36 12.78 -7.65
N GLU A 233 11.06 13.80 -7.17
CA GLU A 233 12.52 13.81 -6.98
C GLU A 233 12.97 12.76 -5.95
N ARG A 234 12.22 12.60 -4.85
CA ARG A 234 12.52 11.54 -3.87
C ARG A 234 12.28 10.14 -4.44
N ILE A 235 11.24 9.94 -5.24
CA ILE A 235 11.08 8.64 -5.94
C ILE A 235 12.28 8.40 -6.84
N ALA A 236 12.64 9.35 -7.70
CA ALA A 236 13.74 9.19 -8.66
C ALA A 236 15.10 8.98 -7.98
N GLY A 237 15.38 9.74 -6.92
CA GLY A 237 16.69 9.73 -6.24
C GLY A 237 16.82 8.65 -5.17
N GLU A 238 15.74 8.31 -4.45
CA GLU A 238 15.82 7.39 -3.32
C GLU A 238 15.34 5.97 -3.65
N LEU A 239 14.40 5.84 -4.61
CA LEU A 239 13.84 4.55 -4.99
C LEU A 239 14.25 4.12 -6.41
N GLY A 240 14.49 5.05 -7.33
CA GLY A 240 14.87 4.80 -8.71
C GLY A 240 13.83 5.34 -9.70
N ARG A 241 14.32 5.78 -10.87
CA ARG A 241 13.51 6.39 -11.93
C ARG A 241 12.48 5.44 -12.53
N GLU A 242 12.72 4.15 -12.44
CA GLU A 242 11.87 3.08 -12.94
C GLU A 242 10.73 2.71 -11.98
N VAL A 243 10.71 3.23 -10.74
CA VAL A 243 9.61 2.98 -9.80
C VAL A 243 8.36 3.71 -10.25
N PRO A 244 7.24 3.00 -10.47
CA PRO A 244 5.99 3.63 -10.90
C PRO A 244 5.44 4.58 -9.84
N TRP A 245 5.02 5.76 -10.31
CA TRP A 245 4.29 6.73 -9.48
C TRP A 245 2.86 6.89 -9.98
N HIS A 246 1.89 6.64 -9.10
CA HIS A 246 0.46 6.82 -9.33
C HIS A 246 -0.03 8.11 -8.67
N ALA A 247 -0.20 9.19 -9.46
CA ALA A 247 -0.87 10.40 -9.03
C ALA A 247 -2.38 10.21 -9.18
N THR A 248 -3.10 10.04 -8.07
CA THR A 248 -4.52 9.65 -8.09
C THR A 248 -5.45 10.79 -7.71
N SER A 249 -6.59 10.85 -8.38
CA SER A 249 -7.62 11.85 -8.12
C SER A 249 -8.28 11.62 -6.77
N TYR A 250 -8.35 12.68 -5.98
CA TYR A 250 -9.12 12.77 -4.75
C TYR A 250 -10.58 13.17 -5.05
N PHE A 251 -11.51 12.69 -4.25
CA PHE A 251 -12.88 13.19 -4.14
C PHE A 251 -13.30 13.27 -2.66
N PRO A 252 -14.26 14.17 -2.32
CA PRO A 252 -14.67 14.41 -0.95
C PRO A 252 -15.06 13.13 -0.21
N ALA A 253 -14.49 12.92 0.97
CA ALA A 253 -14.79 11.79 1.84
C ALA A 253 -14.55 12.13 3.30
N TYR A 254 -15.28 11.48 4.18
CA TYR A 254 -15.20 11.59 5.64
C TYR A 254 -15.37 13.04 6.12
N HIS A 255 -14.32 13.65 6.68
CA HIS A 255 -14.35 15.02 7.22
C HIS A 255 -13.65 16.04 6.31
N PHE A 256 -13.31 15.68 5.09
CA PHE A 256 -12.62 16.55 4.16
C PHE A 256 -13.48 16.82 2.93
N THR A 257 -13.84 18.09 2.72
CA THR A 257 -14.85 18.53 1.77
C THR A 257 -14.30 19.37 0.63
N ALA A 258 -12.96 19.43 0.45
CA ALA A 258 -12.36 20.09 -0.70
C ALA A 258 -12.95 19.51 -2.00
N PRO A 259 -13.06 20.30 -3.09
CA PRO A 259 -13.54 19.78 -4.36
C PRO A 259 -12.65 18.66 -4.89
N PRO A 260 -13.16 17.77 -5.76
CA PRO A 260 -12.35 16.76 -6.42
C PRO A 260 -11.11 17.36 -7.10
N THR A 261 -10.05 16.58 -7.23
CA THR A 261 -8.83 17.03 -7.91
C THR A 261 -9.14 17.40 -9.37
N PRO A 262 -8.83 18.63 -9.80
CA PRO A 262 -8.97 19.01 -11.21
C PRO A 262 -8.07 18.14 -12.10
N MET A 263 -8.54 17.80 -13.30
CA MET A 263 -7.77 17.01 -14.28
C MET A 263 -6.44 17.70 -14.61
N GLN A 264 -6.45 19.01 -14.79
CA GLN A 264 -5.23 19.80 -15.04
C GLN A 264 -4.17 19.64 -13.96
N THR A 265 -4.58 19.53 -12.68
CA THR A 265 -3.66 19.27 -11.55
C THR A 265 -3.03 17.89 -11.67
N LEU A 266 -3.79 16.87 -12.07
CA LEU A 266 -3.26 15.51 -12.28
C LEU A 266 -2.31 15.46 -13.48
N GLU A 267 -2.67 16.10 -14.59
CA GLU A 267 -1.80 16.20 -15.77
C GLU A 267 -0.51 16.97 -15.45
N ARG A 268 -0.60 18.00 -14.59
CA ARG A 268 0.58 18.72 -14.08
C ARG A 268 1.44 17.81 -13.22
N ALA A 269 0.86 17.00 -12.33
CA ALA A 269 1.60 16.00 -11.55
C ALA A 269 2.32 14.98 -12.45
N TRP A 270 1.66 14.51 -13.51
CA TRP A 270 2.30 13.65 -14.50
C TRP A 270 3.51 14.32 -15.16
N GLN A 271 3.36 15.55 -15.60
CA GLN A 271 4.43 16.32 -16.23
C GLN A 271 5.62 16.52 -15.26
N ILE A 272 5.34 16.90 -14.02
CA ILE A 272 6.35 17.03 -12.95
C ILE A 272 7.11 15.71 -12.74
N GLY A 273 6.41 14.58 -12.70
CA GLY A 273 7.06 13.28 -12.60
C GLY A 273 8.00 13.00 -13.76
N LYS A 274 7.61 13.39 -14.99
CA LYS A 274 8.45 13.25 -16.19
C LYS A 274 9.64 14.22 -16.15
N GLU A 275 9.47 15.45 -15.70
CA GLU A 275 10.53 16.46 -15.51
C GLU A 275 11.56 15.98 -14.46
N ALA A 276 11.12 15.32 -13.38
CA ALA A 276 11.99 14.69 -12.38
C ALA A 276 12.70 13.43 -12.90
N GLY A 277 12.40 12.99 -14.14
CA GLY A 277 13.03 11.87 -14.81
C GLY A 277 12.41 10.51 -14.52
N LEU A 278 11.21 10.45 -13.95
CA LEU A 278 10.50 9.18 -13.76
C LEU A 278 10.11 8.56 -15.11
N GLU A 279 10.40 7.28 -15.26
CA GLU A 279 10.05 6.54 -16.48
C GLU A 279 8.54 6.24 -16.54
N PHE A 280 7.91 5.96 -15.42
CA PHE A 280 6.53 5.55 -15.31
C PHE A 280 5.74 6.42 -14.33
N VAL A 281 4.84 7.22 -14.88
CA VAL A 281 3.90 8.05 -14.11
C VAL A 281 2.49 7.76 -14.61
N TYR A 282 1.60 7.43 -13.70
CA TYR A 282 0.23 7.06 -13.99
C TYR A 282 -0.76 8.01 -13.33
N LEU A 283 -1.92 8.23 -13.98
CA LEU A 283 -3.04 8.94 -13.37
C LEU A 283 -4.11 7.94 -12.95
N GLY A 284 -4.39 7.88 -11.64
CA GLY A 284 -5.37 6.98 -11.07
C GLY A 284 -6.71 7.66 -10.76
N ASN A 285 -7.76 6.86 -10.59
CA ASN A 285 -9.14 7.31 -10.37
C ASN A 285 -9.71 8.19 -11.49
N VAL A 286 -9.18 8.08 -12.71
CA VAL A 286 -9.61 8.81 -13.91
C VAL A 286 -9.78 7.81 -15.05
N ALA A 287 -10.98 7.25 -15.17
CA ALA A 287 -11.25 6.19 -16.13
C ALA A 287 -10.99 6.63 -17.59
N GLY A 288 -10.26 5.80 -18.35
CA GLY A 288 -10.02 6.00 -19.77
C GLY A 288 -8.99 7.08 -20.13
N HIS A 289 -8.27 7.64 -19.17
CA HIS A 289 -7.21 8.58 -19.46
C HIS A 289 -5.99 7.88 -20.09
N ARG A 290 -5.33 8.52 -21.08
CA ARG A 290 -4.17 7.92 -21.76
C ARG A 290 -3.03 7.54 -20.82
N TYR A 291 -2.85 8.28 -19.73
CA TYR A 291 -1.80 8.03 -18.72
C TYR A 291 -2.15 6.95 -17.69
N ASP A 292 -3.26 6.23 -17.90
CA ASP A 292 -3.57 4.97 -17.22
C ASP A 292 -2.89 3.75 -17.91
N ASN A 293 -2.36 3.97 -19.12
CA ASN A 293 -1.69 2.97 -19.93
C ASN A 293 -0.18 2.97 -19.72
N THR A 294 0.47 1.82 -19.94
CA THR A 294 1.92 1.70 -19.90
C THR A 294 2.52 1.88 -21.29
N TYR A 295 3.45 2.81 -21.41
CA TYR A 295 4.19 3.08 -22.65
C TYR A 295 5.67 2.77 -22.44
N CYS A 296 6.34 2.34 -23.52
CA CYS A 296 7.79 2.14 -23.51
C CYS A 296 8.51 3.48 -23.33
N PRO A 297 9.35 3.65 -22.30
CA PRO A 297 10.03 4.92 -22.06
C PRO A 297 11.11 5.26 -23.11
N ALA A 298 11.53 4.28 -23.93
CA ALA A 298 12.51 4.50 -24.99
C ALA A 298 11.88 4.88 -26.34
N CYS A 299 10.82 4.20 -26.77
CA CYS A 299 10.24 4.39 -28.11
C CYS A 299 8.80 4.87 -28.12
N GLY A 300 8.17 5.07 -26.96
CA GLY A 300 6.79 5.56 -26.86
C GLY A 300 5.71 4.55 -27.24
N THR A 301 6.06 3.32 -27.62
CA THR A 301 5.07 2.30 -28.00
C THR A 301 4.19 1.93 -26.82
N LEU A 302 2.87 1.81 -27.07
CA LEU A 302 1.92 1.30 -26.10
C LEU A 302 2.23 -0.17 -25.77
N LEU A 303 2.46 -0.46 -24.49
CA LEU A 303 2.82 -1.79 -24.00
C LEU A 303 1.64 -2.49 -23.31
N ILE A 304 0.91 -1.77 -22.47
CA ILE A 304 -0.25 -2.30 -21.74
C ILE A 304 -1.36 -1.24 -21.81
N ARG A 305 -2.51 -1.63 -22.37
CA ARG A 305 -3.70 -0.79 -22.37
C ARG A 305 -4.65 -1.25 -21.27
N ARG A 306 -5.15 -0.27 -20.53
CA ARG A 306 -6.13 -0.48 -19.45
C ARG A 306 -7.44 0.23 -19.76
N LEU A 307 -8.52 -0.39 -19.33
CA LEU A 307 -9.85 0.23 -19.30
C LEU A 307 -10.41 0.04 -17.87
N GLY A 308 -10.37 1.10 -17.10
CA GLY A 308 -10.58 1.00 -15.66
C GLY A 308 -9.50 0.13 -15.02
N PHE A 309 -9.89 -0.95 -14.36
CA PHE A 309 -8.94 -1.87 -13.73
C PHE A 309 -8.67 -3.14 -14.55
N GLU A 310 -9.09 -3.18 -15.82
CA GLU A 310 -8.89 -4.35 -16.68
C GLU A 310 -7.78 -4.08 -17.69
N VAL A 311 -6.88 -5.05 -17.84
CA VAL A 311 -5.89 -5.09 -18.93
C VAL A 311 -6.59 -5.62 -20.18
N VAL A 312 -6.79 -4.73 -21.15
CA VAL A 312 -7.46 -5.06 -22.44
C VAL A 312 -6.48 -5.33 -23.55
N GLU A 313 -5.21 -4.96 -23.39
CA GLU A 313 -4.15 -5.24 -24.35
C GLU A 313 -2.79 -5.37 -23.64
N TYR A 314 -2.03 -6.40 -23.99
CA TYR A 314 -0.71 -6.70 -23.41
C TYR A 314 0.29 -6.99 -24.54
N ARG A 315 1.31 -6.13 -24.69
CA ARG A 315 2.29 -6.18 -25.79
C ARG A 315 3.73 -6.39 -25.34
N LEU A 316 3.97 -6.77 -24.08
CA LEU A 316 5.30 -7.17 -23.65
C LEU A 316 5.58 -8.61 -24.07
N ASP A 317 6.85 -8.88 -24.37
CA ASP A 317 7.36 -10.22 -24.59
C ASP A 317 8.47 -10.51 -23.59
N ALA A 318 8.22 -11.45 -22.67
CA ALA A 318 9.11 -11.74 -21.54
C ALA A 318 9.62 -10.45 -20.82
N GLY A 319 8.72 -9.48 -20.60
CA GLY A 319 9.07 -8.20 -19.96
C GLY A 319 9.82 -7.21 -20.85
N LYS A 320 9.88 -7.45 -22.17
CA LYS A 320 10.56 -6.55 -23.13
C LYS A 320 9.55 -5.90 -24.09
N CYS A 321 9.84 -4.67 -24.49
CA CYS A 321 9.12 -3.98 -25.55
C CYS A 321 9.34 -4.70 -26.88
N ARG A 322 8.27 -5.17 -27.51
CA ARG A 322 8.36 -5.86 -28.84
C ARG A 322 8.91 -4.97 -29.96
N GLN A 323 8.75 -3.64 -29.85
CA GLN A 323 9.17 -2.70 -30.87
C GLN A 323 10.67 -2.41 -30.83
N CYS A 324 11.27 -2.16 -29.63
CA CYS A 324 12.67 -1.73 -29.51
C CYS A 324 13.53 -2.66 -28.65
N GLY A 325 12.99 -3.72 -28.10
CA GLY A 325 13.72 -4.70 -27.28
C GLY A 325 14.06 -4.24 -25.87
N ARG A 326 13.72 -2.99 -25.48
CA ARG A 326 14.01 -2.49 -24.12
C ARG A 326 13.34 -3.36 -23.06
N SER A 327 14.11 -3.80 -22.07
CA SER A 327 13.58 -4.43 -20.86
C SER A 327 12.80 -3.40 -20.05
N ILE A 328 11.59 -3.75 -19.66
CA ILE A 328 10.71 -2.92 -18.82
C ILE A 328 10.79 -3.44 -17.40
N PRO A 329 11.21 -2.61 -16.43
CA PRO A 329 11.27 -2.99 -15.03
C PRO A 329 9.89 -3.36 -14.47
N GLY A 330 9.82 -4.50 -13.77
CA GLY A 330 8.56 -5.03 -13.23
C GLY A 330 8.60 -6.54 -13.04
N VAL A 331 7.49 -7.10 -12.62
CA VAL A 331 7.29 -8.54 -12.49
C VAL A 331 6.23 -8.95 -13.52
N TRP A 332 6.68 -9.64 -14.55
CA TRP A 332 5.88 -9.98 -15.73
C TRP A 332 5.65 -11.49 -15.83
N GLY A 333 4.60 -11.88 -16.51
CA GLY A 333 4.25 -13.28 -16.75
C GLY A 333 2.89 -13.66 -16.15
N ASN A 334 2.41 -14.85 -16.49
CA ASN A 334 1.20 -15.42 -15.91
C ASN A 334 1.60 -16.27 -14.70
N ARG A 335 0.93 -16.09 -13.57
CA ARG A 335 0.94 -17.00 -12.44
C ARG A 335 -0.28 -17.91 -12.46
#